data_2bdcf3e9fb72527d39f7d7ffd4385afd
#
_entry.id   2bdcf3e9fb72527d39f7d7ffd4385afd
#
_cell.length_a   1.000
_cell.length_b   1.000
_cell.length_c   1.000
_cell.angle_alpha   90.00
_cell.angle_beta   90.00
_cell.angle_gamma   90.00
#
_symmetry.space_group_name_H-M   'P 1'
#
loop_
_entity.id
_entity.type
_entity.pdbx_description
1 polymer ?
#
loop_
_entity_poly.entity_id
_entity_poly.type
_entity_poly.pdbx_seq_one_letter_code
_entity_poly.pdbx_strand_id
1 'polypeptide(L)'
;MKIQGKPYKFILLTLATACLLSVFLGQSRMNNFRRENNLTHTEPIENLPPTLAFTTVVLGGFRGLIANVLWVRAMQMQEDGKFFEMAQLGDWITKLQPYADHVWRVTAWNMSYNISVKFDGIETPEVRWHWVKRGIELIRDQGLKYNPHSAHLYHELAWHFQHKVGHNLDDSHRYYKEAWCKDMISVLGNKRDGYLDLIEPPKGSEAEARRLRLINEFKMYPEEMKKVDDQWGPLEWRLQDAHAIFWAQQGINDVIKRFDVTGEDGKPDGVLNLEEVEAAGGDFTKLRRIIYQSFQQAYMQGRLISSPPNFNYGYNGDLVGRVNEAYETQMEGEREKDRASNTDTQMAEHISTGHKNFLRNAVYFLYLHNRMKEASKWYNLMVDQYPQSIPVPGLSLDEYCVSRVQEDAGETDHNQTKSVIMGMLTQAFTFAAIGDDDRFVGHKSLAIQFHNRFQKAIGISTNRVGLPPFDQLERQVLEDFFRPNAPLNPVMLEQLRLALKLPEDYGKDLEPFTPQRPVEGPAPEPLPGQ
;
A
#
# COMPACT_ATOMS: atom_id res chain seq x y z
N MET A 1 11.91 41.62 52.25
CA MET A 1 10.80 41.92 53.22
C MET A 1 10.28 40.58 53.74
N LYS A 2 10.68 40.19 54.99
CA LYS A 2 10.24 38.94 55.66
C LYS A 2 8.84 39.18 56.21
N ILE A 3 7.81 38.66 55.54
CA ILE A 3 6.45 38.64 56.11
C ILE A 3 6.41 37.41 57.04
N GLN A 4 6.76 37.66 58.31
CA GLN A 4 6.61 36.66 59.39
C GLN A 4 5.31 36.99 60.14
N GLY A 5 4.31 36.12 60.03
CA GLY A 5 3.15 36.19 60.89
C GLY A 5 2.07 35.14 60.55
N LYS A 6 1.52 34.51 61.58
CA LYS A 6 0.37 33.60 61.50
C LYS A 6 -0.79 34.10 60.64
N PRO A 7 -1.13 35.42 60.60
CA PRO A 7 -2.19 35.98 59.76
C PRO A 7 -1.99 35.79 58.27
N TYR A 8 -0.74 35.86 57.76
CA TYR A 8 -0.47 35.68 56.31
C TYR A 8 -0.76 34.25 55.85
N LYS A 9 -0.43 33.23 56.65
CA LYS A 9 -0.79 31.83 56.34
C LYS A 9 -2.29 31.60 56.32
N PHE A 10 -3.02 32.27 57.19
CA PHE A 10 -4.47 32.20 57.24
C PHE A 10 -5.10 32.87 56.00
N ILE A 11 -4.62 34.05 55.58
CA ILE A 11 -5.06 34.72 54.37
C ILE A 11 -4.82 33.86 53.12
N LEU A 12 -3.62 33.24 52.98
CA LEU A 12 -3.31 32.34 51.87
C LEU A 12 -4.22 31.11 51.85
N LEU A 13 -4.47 30.50 53.02
CA LEU A 13 -5.35 29.36 53.14
C LEU A 13 -6.81 29.72 52.75
N THR A 14 -7.31 30.89 53.21
CA THR A 14 -8.64 31.38 52.85
C THR A 14 -8.77 31.66 51.36
N LEU A 15 -7.72 32.30 50.77
CA LEU A 15 -7.67 32.54 49.32
C LEU A 15 -7.66 31.26 48.51
N ALA A 16 -6.85 30.27 48.91
CA ALA A 16 -6.79 28.96 48.27
C ALA A 16 -8.13 28.23 48.37
N THR A 17 -8.77 28.28 49.53
CA THR A 17 -10.10 27.65 49.71
C THR A 17 -11.17 28.36 48.89
N ALA A 18 -11.14 29.70 48.79
CA ALA A 18 -12.06 30.49 47.95
C ALA A 18 -11.86 30.19 46.46
N CYS A 19 -10.62 30.06 46.01
CA CYS A 19 -10.30 29.61 44.62
C CYS A 19 -10.80 28.20 44.34
N LEU A 20 -10.62 27.26 45.24
CA LEU A 20 -11.14 25.88 45.11
C LEU A 20 -12.66 25.84 45.05
N LEU A 21 -13.34 26.64 45.89
CA LEU A 21 -14.80 26.73 45.87
C LEU A 21 -15.31 27.37 44.58
N SER A 22 -14.67 28.41 44.08
CA SER A 22 -15.06 29.05 42.80
C SER A 22 -14.87 28.12 41.60
N VAL A 23 -13.79 27.30 41.58
CA VAL A 23 -13.59 26.27 40.58
C VAL A 23 -14.68 25.20 40.68
N PHE A 24 -15.00 24.72 41.90
CA PHE A 24 -16.05 23.70 42.11
C PHE A 24 -17.42 24.21 41.64
N LEU A 25 -17.80 25.43 41.96
CA LEU A 25 -19.07 26.05 41.53
C LEU A 25 -19.15 26.31 40.04
N GLY A 26 -18.00 26.64 39.41
CA GLY A 26 -17.89 26.85 37.96
C GLY A 26 -17.90 25.56 37.14
N GLN A 27 -17.53 24.42 37.75
CA GLN A 27 -17.31 23.17 37.05
C GLN A 27 -18.56 22.60 36.35
N SER A 28 -19.71 22.66 37.01
CA SER A 28 -20.99 22.22 36.42
C SER A 28 -21.36 23.03 35.18
N ARG A 29 -21.17 24.33 35.23
CA ARG A 29 -21.47 25.26 34.12
C ARG A 29 -20.52 25.02 32.94
N MET A 30 -19.24 24.79 33.23
CA MET A 30 -18.23 24.47 32.24
C MET A 30 -18.47 23.09 31.61
N ASN A 31 -18.87 22.10 32.39
CA ASN A 31 -19.18 20.78 31.87
C ASN A 31 -20.44 20.76 30.98
N ASN A 32 -21.46 21.52 31.34
CA ASN A 32 -22.64 21.69 30.49
C ASN A 32 -22.28 22.39 29.17
N PHE A 33 -21.53 23.50 29.24
CA PHE A 33 -21.05 24.18 28.03
C PHE A 33 -20.22 23.25 27.12
N ARG A 34 -19.36 22.43 27.69
CA ARG A 34 -18.59 21.44 26.93
C ARG A 34 -19.49 20.37 26.27
N ARG A 35 -20.54 19.92 26.94
CA ARG A 35 -21.51 18.96 26.38
C ARG A 35 -22.31 19.57 25.23
N GLU A 36 -22.85 20.77 25.44
CA GLU A 36 -23.67 21.49 24.46
C GLU A 36 -22.88 21.80 23.16
N ASN A 37 -21.56 22.00 23.28
CA ASN A 37 -20.70 22.30 22.14
C ASN A 37 -19.86 21.08 21.66
N ASN A 38 -20.20 19.87 22.06
CA ASN A 38 -19.49 18.64 21.69
C ASN A 38 -17.95 18.68 21.93
N LEU A 39 -17.52 19.46 22.94
CA LEU A 39 -16.11 19.62 23.30
C LEU A 39 -15.58 18.53 24.25
N THR A 40 -16.44 17.60 24.67
CA THR A 40 -16.06 16.44 25.48
C THR A 40 -16.56 15.16 24.85
N HIS A 41 -15.68 14.20 24.68
CA HIS A 41 -16.08 12.83 24.42
C HIS A 41 -16.73 12.28 25.70
N THR A 42 -18.05 12.32 25.77
CA THR A 42 -18.84 11.98 26.98
C THR A 42 -19.37 10.56 26.96
N GLU A 43 -19.03 9.73 26.01
CA GLU A 43 -19.38 8.33 26.09
C GLU A 43 -18.52 7.65 27.17
N PRO A 44 -19.14 7.20 28.28
CA PRO A 44 -18.44 6.35 29.22
C PRO A 44 -18.06 5.08 28.45
N ILE A 45 -16.76 4.82 28.29
CA ILE A 45 -16.33 3.53 27.75
C ILE A 45 -16.76 2.48 28.75
N GLU A 46 -17.80 1.74 28.40
CA GLU A 46 -18.19 0.54 29.11
C GLU A 46 -16.97 -0.39 29.11
N ASN A 47 -16.46 -0.75 30.29
CA ASN A 47 -15.27 -1.56 30.51
C ASN A 47 -13.91 -0.83 30.38
N LEU A 48 -13.76 0.33 30.99
CA LEU A 48 -12.45 0.98 31.16
C LEU A 48 -11.49 0.02 31.91
N PRO A 49 -10.29 -0.27 31.38
CA PRO A 49 -9.30 -1.07 32.11
C PRO A 49 -9.05 -0.46 33.50
N PRO A 50 -8.89 -1.26 34.57
CA PRO A 50 -8.70 -0.76 35.94
C PRO A 50 -7.56 0.26 36.09
N THR A 51 -6.50 0.13 35.30
CA THR A 51 -5.37 1.06 35.25
C THR A 51 -5.77 2.44 34.73
N LEU A 52 -6.64 2.51 33.69
CA LEU A 52 -7.11 3.79 33.15
C LEU A 52 -8.16 4.41 34.06
N ALA A 53 -9.05 3.62 34.65
CA ALA A 53 -9.98 4.09 35.68
C ALA A 53 -9.21 4.71 36.86
N PHE A 54 -8.18 4.02 37.36
CA PHE A 54 -7.32 4.51 38.45
C PHE A 54 -6.62 5.83 38.07
N THR A 55 -5.96 5.89 36.91
CA THR A 55 -5.26 7.11 36.48
C THR A 55 -6.22 8.28 36.26
N THR A 56 -7.45 8.03 35.81
CA THR A 56 -8.47 9.05 35.59
C THR A 56 -8.98 9.60 36.94
N VAL A 57 -9.20 8.74 37.91
CA VAL A 57 -9.75 9.13 39.23
C VAL A 57 -8.67 9.71 40.14
N VAL A 58 -7.49 9.06 40.23
CA VAL A 58 -6.43 9.46 41.17
C VAL A 58 -5.63 10.66 40.68
N LEU A 59 -5.30 10.68 39.40
CA LEU A 59 -4.50 11.79 38.83
C LEU A 59 -5.37 13.01 38.44
N GLY A 60 -6.67 12.80 38.20
CA GLY A 60 -7.61 13.88 37.87
C GLY A 60 -7.03 14.86 36.82
N GLY A 61 -7.02 16.14 37.13
CA GLY A 61 -6.48 17.19 36.26
C GLY A 61 -4.94 17.14 36.05
N PHE A 62 -4.18 16.47 36.92
CA PHE A 62 -2.72 16.38 36.81
C PHE A 62 -2.25 15.43 35.70
N ARG A 63 -3.10 14.53 35.20
CA ARG A 63 -2.72 13.60 34.13
C ARG A 63 -2.21 14.31 32.88
N GLY A 64 -2.80 15.45 32.51
CA GLY A 64 -2.34 16.25 31.37
C GLY A 64 -0.96 16.86 31.59
N LEU A 65 -0.69 17.34 32.82
CA LEU A 65 0.63 17.86 33.18
C LEU A 65 1.71 16.76 33.13
N ILE A 66 1.39 15.59 33.69
CA ILE A 66 2.32 14.43 33.66
C ILE A 66 2.57 14.00 32.21
N ALA A 67 1.51 13.90 31.37
CA ALA A 67 1.67 13.56 29.97
C ALA A 67 2.56 14.57 29.22
N ASN A 68 2.41 15.89 29.49
CA ASN A 68 3.27 16.92 28.90
C ASN A 68 4.76 16.74 29.31
N VAL A 69 5.03 16.44 30.57
CA VAL A 69 6.41 16.16 31.03
C VAL A 69 6.98 14.93 30.34
N LEU A 70 6.18 13.86 30.21
CA LEU A 70 6.59 12.65 29.49
C LEU A 70 6.82 12.93 27.99
N TRP A 71 6.01 13.81 27.38
CA TRP A 71 6.20 14.25 26.01
C TRP A 71 7.54 14.96 25.80
N VAL A 72 7.86 15.94 26.65
CA VAL A 72 9.15 16.64 26.58
C VAL A 72 10.30 15.66 26.70
N ARG A 73 10.18 14.69 27.63
CA ARG A 73 11.19 13.65 27.80
C ARG A 73 11.26 12.71 26.57
N ALA A 74 10.11 12.33 25.99
CA ALA A 74 10.07 11.50 24.78
C ALA A 74 10.75 12.20 23.59
N MET A 75 10.54 13.50 23.41
CA MET A 75 11.23 14.30 22.39
C MET A 75 12.77 14.31 22.62
N GLN A 76 13.23 14.49 23.86
CA GLN A 76 14.66 14.39 24.18
C GLN A 76 15.22 13.00 23.85
N MET A 77 14.47 11.92 24.16
CA MET A 77 14.90 10.55 23.82
C MET A 77 14.97 10.36 22.30
N GLN A 78 14.08 11.00 21.53
CA GLN A 78 14.15 10.98 20.08
C GLN A 78 15.39 11.67 19.54
N GLU A 79 15.73 12.86 20.06
CA GLU A 79 16.96 13.60 19.70
C GLU A 79 18.22 12.81 20.06
N ASP A 80 18.22 12.15 21.22
CA ASP A 80 19.31 11.28 21.67
C ASP A 80 19.39 9.95 20.88
N GLY A 81 18.44 9.63 19.99
CA GLY A 81 18.35 8.37 19.27
C GLY A 81 17.92 7.17 20.12
N LYS A 82 17.36 7.41 21.31
CA LYS A 82 16.89 6.39 22.28
C LYS A 82 15.43 6.00 22.00
N PHE A 83 15.19 5.39 20.83
CA PHE A 83 13.83 5.13 20.33
C PHE A 83 13.07 4.07 21.13
N PHE A 84 13.75 3.13 21.78
CA PHE A 84 13.11 2.12 22.65
C PHE A 84 12.51 2.76 23.90
N GLU A 85 13.28 3.63 24.56
CA GLU A 85 12.82 4.39 25.72
C GLU A 85 11.69 5.34 25.32
N MET A 86 11.78 5.97 24.13
CA MET A 86 10.69 6.77 23.58
C MET A 86 9.42 5.95 23.40
N ALA A 87 9.50 4.71 22.87
CA ALA A 87 8.34 3.84 22.71
C ALA A 87 7.70 3.51 24.06
N GLN A 88 8.48 3.27 25.10
CA GLN A 88 7.97 3.03 26.46
C GLN A 88 7.27 4.26 27.04
N LEU A 89 7.85 5.45 26.85
CA LEU A 89 7.19 6.69 27.26
C LEU A 89 5.89 6.92 26.47
N GLY A 90 5.89 6.64 25.17
CA GLY A 90 4.70 6.67 24.32
C GLY A 90 3.57 5.78 24.85
N ASP A 91 3.90 4.53 25.27
CA ASP A 91 2.92 3.61 25.88
C ASP A 91 2.35 4.18 27.19
N TRP A 92 3.14 4.87 28.00
CA TRP A 92 2.61 5.53 29.20
C TRP A 92 1.74 6.73 28.89
N ILE A 93 2.12 7.53 27.89
CA ILE A 93 1.33 8.69 27.46
C ILE A 93 -0.02 8.24 26.89
N THR A 94 -0.07 7.16 26.09
CA THR A 94 -1.33 6.60 25.58
C THR A 94 -2.29 6.18 26.70
N LYS A 95 -1.76 5.65 27.80
CA LYS A 95 -2.56 5.29 28.99
C LYS A 95 -3.04 6.51 29.78
N LEU A 96 -2.29 7.61 29.75
CA LEU A 96 -2.70 8.86 30.39
C LEU A 96 -3.68 9.66 29.54
N GLN A 97 -3.53 9.63 28.23
CA GLN A 97 -4.34 10.39 27.26
C GLN A 97 -4.88 9.51 26.14
N PRO A 98 -5.73 8.50 26.43
CA PRO A 98 -6.18 7.53 25.43
C PRO A 98 -7.03 8.14 24.31
N TYR A 99 -7.67 9.30 24.55
CA TYR A 99 -8.48 10.02 23.56
C TYR A 99 -7.69 10.99 22.70
N ALA A 100 -6.36 11.10 22.90
CA ALA A 100 -5.49 11.95 22.10
C ALA A 100 -4.92 11.12 20.94
N ASP A 101 -5.52 11.19 19.77
CA ASP A 101 -5.18 10.37 18.59
C ASP A 101 -3.73 10.55 18.13
N HIS A 102 -3.18 11.78 18.26
CA HIS A 102 -1.79 12.05 17.88
C HIS A 102 -0.76 11.24 18.68
N VAL A 103 -1.08 10.88 19.94
CA VAL A 103 -0.18 10.05 20.77
C VAL A 103 -0.02 8.66 20.17
N TRP A 104 -1.13 8.05 19.78
CA TRP A 104 -1.13 6.73 19.13
C TRP A 104 -0.36 6.76 17.81
N ARG A 105 -0.59 7.78 17.00
CA ARG A 105 0.07 7.95 15.70
C ARG A 105 1.59 8.08 15.85
N VAL A 106 2.06 9.00 16.69
CA VAL A 106 3.50 9.21 16.89
C VAL A 106 4.17 7.97 17.45
N THR A 107 3.52 7.27 18.40
CA THR A 107 4.08 6.04 18.98
C THR A 107 4.19 4.92 17.94
N ALA A 108 3.14 4.70 17.15
CA ALA A 108 3.14 3.68 16.09
C ALA A 108 4.15 4.01 14.98
N TRP A 109 4.20 5.30 14.56
CA TRP A 109 5.18 5.76 13.59
C TRP A 109 6.62 5.56 14.09
N ASN A 110 6.90 5.86 15.37
CA ASN A 110 8.19 5.60 15.97
C ASN A 110 8.58 4.12 15.91
N MET A 111 7.66 3.20 16.24
CA MET A 111 7.90 1.76 16.14
C MET A 111 8.23 1.34 14.70
N SER A 112 7.41 1.77 13.74
CA SER A 112 7.48 1.30 12.36
C SER A 112 8.58 1.96 11.52
N TYR A 113 8.96 3.22 11.82
CA TYR A 113 9.89 3.98 10.99
C TYR A 113 11.23 4.32 11.68
N ASN A 114 11.25 4.43 13.01
CA ASN A 114 12.48 4.73 13.72
C ASN A 114 13.14 3.48 14.32
N ILE A 115 12.36 2.68 15.06
CA ILE A 115 12.91 1.49 15.74
C ILE A 115 13.19 0.39 14.73
N SER A 116 12.26 0.09 13.83
CA SER A 116 12.41 -1.00 12.86
C SER A 116 13.71 -0.88 12.05
N VAL A 117 14.08 0.33 11.60
CA VAL A 117 15.27 0.55 10.77
C VAL A 117 16.59 0.53 11.55
N LYS A 118 16.58 0.33 12.88
CA LYS A 118 17.79 0.10 13.68
C LYS A 118 18.34 -1.32 13.53
N PHE A 119 17.55 -2.23 13.01
CA PHE A 119 17.94 -3.61 12.73
C PHE A 119 18.37 -3.76 11.28
N ASP A 120 19.23 -4.73 11.00
CA ASP A 120 19.61 -5.01 9.62
C ASP A 120 18.41 -5.52 8.82
N GLY A 121 18.21 -4.95 7.63
CA GLY A 121 17.06 -5.26 6.79
C GLY A 121 17.19 -6.58 6.02
N ILE A 122 18.41 -7.08 5.87
CA ILE A 122 18.72 -8.32 5.14
C ILE A 122 18.94 -9.47 6.13
N GLU A 123 19.71 -9.25 7.19
CA GLU A 123 20.05 -10.29 8.16
C GLU A 123 18.95 -10.56 9.19
N THR A 124 18.16 -9.52 9.56
CA THR A 124 17.12 -9.63 10.60
C THR A 124 15.79 -9.00 10.18
N PRO A 125 15.22 -9.35 9.00
CA PRO A 125 13.99 -8.77 8.49
C PRO A 125 12.77 -9.09 9.37
N GLU A 126 12.78 -10.23 10.10
CA GLU A 126 11.74 -10.63 11.04
C GLU A 126 11.66 -9.69 12.24
N VAL A 127 12.79 -9.18 12.71
CA VAL A 127 12.84 -8.21 13.83
C VAL A 127 12.28 -6.86 13.38
N ARG A 128 12.63 -6.41 12.16
CA ARG A 128 12.01 -5.22 11.57
C ARG A 128 10.50 -5.38 11.45
N TRP A 129 10.05 -6.53 10.93
CA TRP A 129 8.62 -6.83 10.79
C TRP A 129 7.90 -6.81 12.12
N HIS A 130 8.50 -7.36 13.17
CA HIS A 130 7.92 -7.32 14.51
C HIS A 130 7.55 -5.89 14.92
N TRP A 131 8.44 -4.93 14.73
CA TRP A 131 8.20 -3.53 15.10
C TRP A 131 7.18 -2.85 14.18
N VAL A 132 7.18 -3.15 12.88
CA VAL A 132 6.17 -2.65 11.94
C VAL A 132 4.78 -3.19 12.30
N LYS A 133 4.68 -4.50 12.55
CA LYS A 133 3.43 -5.16 12.97
C LYS A 133 2.90 -4.60 14.29
N ARG A 134 3.77 -4.36 15.27
CA ARG A 134 3.40 -3.72 16.55
C ARG A 134 2.84 -2.30 16.36
N GLY A 135 3.39 -1.52 15.44
CA GLY A 135 2.85 -0.21 15.08
C GLY A 135 1.43 -0.30 14.51
N ILE A 136 1.21 -1.22 13.58
CA ILE A 136 -0.11 -1.51 13.00
C ILE A 136 -1.11 -1.94 14.09
N GLU A 137 -0.74 -2.91 14.93
CA GLU A 137 -1.57 -3.42 16.01
C GLU A 137 -1.90 -2.34 17.04
N LEU A 138 -0.96 -1.46 17.37
CA LEU A 138 -1.17 -0.37 18.33
C LEU A 138 -2.30 0.57 17.87
N ILE A 139 -2.29 0.96 16.60
CA ILE A 139 -3.34 1.83 16.04
C ILE A 139 -4.66 1.06 15.94
N ARG A 140 -4.64 -0.13 15.33
CA ARG A 140 -5.83 -0.92 15.03
C ARG A 140 -6.55 -1.39 16.29
N ASP A 141 -5.81 -1.95 17.26
CA ASP A 141 -6.39 -2.66 18.40
C ASP A 141 -6.64 -1.75 19.61
N GLN A 142 -5.86 -0.68 19.74
CA GLN A 142 -5.93 0.24 20.87
C GLN A 142 -6.32 1.66 20.45
N GLY A 143 -5.61 2.27 19.51
CA GLY A 143 -5.89 3.63 19.09
C GLY A 143 -7.33 3.83 18.63
N LEU A 144 -7.80 2.99 17.69
CA LEU A 144 -9.17 3.03 17.17
C LEU A 144 -10.22 2.59 18.21
N LYS A 145 -9.87 1.75 19.19
CA LYS A 145 -10.77 1.41 20.29
C LYS A 145 -11.19 2.63 21.12
N TYR A 146 -10.25 3.54 21.39
CA TYR A 146 -10.52 4.76 22.15
C TYR A 146 -10.94 5.94 21.29
N ASN A 147 -10.65 5.91 19.99
CA ASN A 147 -10.94 6.99 19.05
C ASN A 147 -11.57 6.43 17.76
N PRO A 148 -12.77 5.81 17.84
CA PRO A 148 -13.36 5.07 16.72
C PRO A 148 -13.71 5.94 15.52
N HIS A 149 -13.85 7.26 15.70
CA HIS A 149 -14.18 8.22 14.65
C HIS A 149 -12.99 9.12 14.24
N SER A 150 -11.74 8.73 14.57
CA SER A 150 -10.56 9.52 14.20
C SER A 150 -10.12 9.23 12.77
N ALA A 151 -10.42 10.15 11.84
CA ALA A 151 -9.91 10.09 10.47
C ALA A 151 -8.37 9.97 10.41
N HIS A 152 -7.68 10.59 11.38
CA HIS A 152 -6.23 10.55 11.44
C HIS A 152 -5.66 9.17 11.78
N LEU A 153 -6.32 8.42 12.66
CA LEU A 153 -5.89 7.05 13.00
C LEU A 153 -6.15 6.08 11.85
N TYR A 154 -7.30 6.18 11.20
CA TYR A 154 -7.58 5.40 10.00
C TYR A 154 -6.60 5.70 8.87
N HIS A 155 -6.28 6.98 8.66
CA HIS A 155 -5.27 7.39 7.70
C HIS A 155 -3.91 6.78 8.04
N GLU A 156 -3.46 6.87 9.29
CA GLU A 156 -2.16 6.34 9.71
C GLU A 156 -2.09 4.81 9.55
N LEU A 157 -3.17 4.10 9.91
CA LEU A 157 -3.27 2.64 9.73
C LEU A 157 -3.20 2.26 8.24
N ALA A 158 -3.99 2.92 7.41
CA ALA A 158 -3.98 2.70 5.97
C ALA A 158 -2.61 3.06 5.35
N TRP A 159 -1.97 4.14 5.83
CA TRP A 159 -0.63 4.55 5.41
C TRP A 159 0.45 3.51 5.75
N HIS A 160 0.37 2.84 6.89
CA HIS A 160 1.29 1.75 7.21
C HIS A 160 1.22 0.63 6.17
N PHE A 161 0.01 0.23 5.74
CA PHE A 161 -0.16 -0.77 4.68
C PHE A 161 0.30 -0.26 3.32
N GLN A 162 -0.07 0.96 2.95
CA GLN A 162 0.29 1.54 1.66
C GLN A 162 1.79 1.80 1.55
N HIS A 163 2.37 2.50 2.54
CA HIS A 163 3.73 3.05 2.44
C HIS A 163 4.77 2.10 3.05
N LYS A 164 4.61 1.73 4.35
CA LYS A 164 5.65 0.94 5.03
C LYS A 164 5.74 -0.50 4.52
N VAL A 165 4.58 -1.14 4.32
CA VAL A 165 4.51 -2.52 3.80
C VAL A 165 4.47 -2.52 2.27
N GLY A 166 3.69 -1.62 1.65
CA GLY A 166 3.39 -1.64 0.22
C GLY A 166 4.51 -1.11 -0.68
N HIS A 167 5.19 -0.02 -0.30
CA HIS A 167 6.29 0.53 -1.09
C HIS A 167 7.58 -0.31 -1.01
N ASN A 168 8.46 -0.10 -1.98
CA ASN A 168 9.77 -0.76 -2.06
C ASN A 168 10.90 0.14 -1.50
N LEU A 169 10.60 0.95 -0.49
CA LEU A 169 11.53 1.92 0.09
C LEU A 169 12.32 1.37 1.29
N ASP A 170 11.90 0.24 1.85
CA ASP A 170 12.56 -0.43 2.96
C ASP A 170 13.26 -1.70 2.46
N ASP A 171 14.47 -1.97 2.91
CA ASP A 171 15.27 -3.14 2.51
C ASP A 171 14.54 -4.46 2.80
N SER A 172 13.69 -4.50 3.83
CA SER A 172 12.87 -5.66 4.21
C SER A 172 11.46 -5.65 3.59
N HIS A 173 11.14 -4.75 2.64
CA HIS A 173 9.79 -4.60 2.09
C HIS A 173 9.19 -5.91 1.56
N ARG A 174 10.02 -6.76 0.92
CA ARG A 174 9.60 -8.06 0.40
C ARG A 174 9.20 -9.01 1.52
N TYR A 175 9.99 -9.04 2.60
CA TYR A 175 9.69 -9.84 3.78
C TYR A 175 8.37 -9.42 4.44
N TYR A 176 8.11 -8.10 4.55
CA TYR A 176 6.86 -7.59 5.12
C TYR A 176 5.63 -8.06 4.33
N LYS A 177 5.70 -7.97 2.99
CA LYS A 177 4.63 -8.44 2.10
C LYS A 177 4.40 -9.94 2.23
N GLU A 178 5.49 -10.73 2.26
CA GLU A 178 5.41 -12.18 2.41
C GLU A 178 4.85 -12.59 3.77
N ALA A 179 5.33 -11.97 4.86
CA ALA A 179 4.86 -12.25 6.22
C ALA A 179 3.37 -11.90 6.37
N TRP A 180 2.93 -10.75 5.84
CA TRP A 180 1.53 -10.37 5.82
C TRP A 180 0.69 -11.35 4.99
N CYS A 181 1.17 -11.75 3.81
CA CYS A 181 0.51 -12.74 2.97
C CYS A 181 0.33 -14.09 3.69
N LYS A 182 1.34 -14.56 4.43
CA LYS A 182 1.25 -15.76 5.27
C LYS A 182 0.14 -15.64 6.33
N ASP A 183 0.10 -14.51 7.02
CA ASP A 183 -0.94 -14.24 8.02
C ASP A 183 -2.34 -14.28 7.38
N MET A 184 -2.52 -13.64 6.22
CA MET A 184 -3.80 -13.60 5.53
C MET A 184 -4.20 -14.95 4.93
N ILE A 185 -3.29 -15.71 4.34
CA ILE A 185 -3.56 -17.08 3.86
C ILE A 185 -4.04 -17.97 5.01
N SER A 186 -3.47 -17.84 6.20
CA SER A 186 -3.86 -18.64 7.37
C SER A 186 -5.30 -18.38 7.83
N VAL A 187 -5.89 -17.25 7.44
CA VAL A 187 -7.26 -16.86 7.78
C VAL A 187 -8.21 -16.95 6.60
N LEU A 188 -7.80 -16.43 5.42
CA LEU A 188 -8.63 -16.40 4.21
C LEU A 188 -8.50 -17.66 3.35
N GLY A 189 -7.41 -18.43 3.53
CA GLY A 189 -7.09 -19.56 2.66
C GLY A 189 -6.39 -19.09 1.38
N ASN A 190 -6.31 -20.01 0.40
CA ASN A 190 -5.55 -19.79 -0.83
C ASN A 190 -6.32 -19.05 -1.94
N LYS A 191 -7.55 -18.59 -1.67
CA LYS A 191 -8.36 -17.84 -2.63
C LYS A 191 -8.25 -16.33 -2.37
N ARG A 192 -8.24 -15.51 -3.44
CA ARG A 192 -8.30 -14.05 -3.38
C ARG A 192 -9.49 -13.56 -2.53
N ASP A 193 -10.63 -14.13 -2.76
CA ASP A 193 -11.93 -13.82 -2.18
C ASP A 193 -12.34 -14.79 -1.05
N GLY A 194 -11.36 -15.40 -0.40
CA GLY A 194 -11.59 -16.38 0.68
C GLY A 194 -12.41 -15.84 1.87
N TYR A 195 -12.56 -14.53 1.99
CA TYR A 195 -13.45 -13.91 2.97
C TYR A 195 -14.94 -14.23 2.71
N LEU A 196 -15.33 -14.57 1.48
CA LEU A 196 -16.71 -14.95 1.17
C LEU A 196 -17.12 -16.24 1.89
N ASP A 197 -16.20 -17.18 2.04
CA ASP A 197 -16.42 -18.42 2.80
C ASP A 197 -16.63 -18.16 4.31
N LEU A 198 -16.33 -16.93 4.76
CA LEU A 198 -16.39 -16.50 6.16
C LEU A 198 -17.60 -15.62 6.50
N ILE A 199 -18.47 -15.25 5.54
CA ILE A 199 -19.62 -14.39 5.79
C ILE A 199 -20.65 -15.12 6.67
N GLU A 200 -21.06 -16.31 6.29
CA GLU A 200 -22.01 -17.15 7.03
C GLU A 200 -21.48 -18.59 7.16
N PRO A 201 -20.39 -18.80 7.91
CA PRO A 201 -19.82 -20.14 8.02
C PRO A 201 -20.68 -21.06 8.87
N PRO A 202 -20.71 -22.37 8.56
CA PRO A 202 -21.40 -23.35 9.41
C PRO A 202 -20.83 -23.35 10.84
N LYS A 203 -21.70 -23.45 11.83
CA LYS A 203 -21.32 -23.49 13.24
C LYS A 203 -20.38 -24.69 13.54
N GLY A 204 -19.32 -24.45 14.28
CA GLY A 204 -18.31 -25.45 14.64
C GLY A 204 -17.35 -25.82 13.50
N SER A 205 -17.44 -25.15 12.34
CA SER A 205 -16.56 -25.41 11.21
C SER A 205 -15.21 -24.70 11.36
N GLU A 206 -14.21 -25.14 10.59
CA GLU A 206 -12.93 -24.45 10.45
C GLU A 206 -13.12 -23.01 9.91
N ALA A 207 -14.10 -22.80 9.04
CA ALA A 207 -14.42 -21.48 8.52
C ALA A 207 -14.92 -20.53 9.63
N GLU A 208 -15.72 -21.02 10.59
CA GLU A 208 -16.13 -20.22 11.75
C GLU A 208 -14.92 -19.85 12.62
N ALA A 209 -14.01 -20.78 12.88
CA ALA A 209 -12.78 -20.49 13.63
C ALA A 209 -11.92 -19.45 12.92
N ARG A 210 -11.78 -19.53 11.59
CA ARG A 210 -11.06 -18.54 10.78
C ARG A 210 -11.77 -17.17 10.78
N ARG A 211 -13.11 -17.14 10.72
CA ARG A 211 -13.89 -15.91 10.88
C ARG A 211 -13.62 -15.24 12.22
N LEU A 212 -13.71 -16.00 13.31
CA LEU A 212 -13.45 -15.47 14.66
C LEU A 212 -12.03 -14.93 14.78
N ARG A 213 -11.06 -15.60 14.17
CA ARG A 213 -9.68 -15.14 14.14
C ARG A 213 -9.54 -13.84 13.34
N LEU A 214 -10.18 -13.73 12.16
CA LEU A 214 -10.18 -12.52 11.34
C LEU A 214 -10.73 -11.32 12.13
N ILE A 215 -11.85 -11.51 12.83
CA ILE A 215 -12.49 -10.47 13.64
C ILE A 215 -11.65 -10.11 14.88
N ASN A 216 -11.15 -11.13 15.62
CA ASN A 216 -10.48 -10.89 16.89
C ASN A 216 -9.04 -10.39 16.74
N GLU A 217 -8.26 -10.95 15.79
CA GLU A 217 -6.85 -10.60 15.60
C GLU A 217 -6.67 -9.45 14.62
N PHE A 218 -7.44 -9.42 13.54
CA PHE A 218 -7.26 -8.44 12.45
C PHE A 218 -8.31 -7.32 12.47
N LYS A 219 -9.36 -7.42 13.30
CA LYS A 219 -10.47 -6.45 13.42
C LYS A 219 -11.16 -6.17 12.08
N MET A 220 -11.25 -7.19 11.24
CA MET A 220 -11.87 -7.12 9.93
C MET A 220 -13.11 -8.01 9.89
N TYR A 221 -14.19 -7.48 9.33
CA TYR A 221 -15.45 -8.18 9.16
C TYR A 221 -15.62 -8.60 7.71
N PRO A 222 -15.89 -9.89 7.41
CA PRO A 222 -16.07 -10.36 6.03
C PRO A 222 -17.11 -9.59 5.24
N GLU A 223 -18.18 -9.16 5.90
CA GLU A 223 -19.26 -8.38 5.31
C GLU A 223 -18.78 -6.98 4.85
N GLU A 224 -17.93 -6.34 5.64
CA GLU A 224 -17.33 -5.06 5.27
C GLU A 224 -16.27 -5.22 4.19
N MET A 225 -15.50 -6.33 4.22
CA MET A 225 -14.57 -6.67 3.14
C MET A 225 -15.31 -6.82 1.82
N LYS A 226 -16.49 -7.48 1.84
CA LYS A 226 -17.32 -7.62 0.64
C LYS A 226 -17.76 -6.27 0.08
N LYS A 227 -18.24 -5.35 0.92
CA LYS A 227 -18.63 -4.00 0.48
C LYS A 227 -17.48 -3.26 -0.20
N VAL A 228 -16.28 -3.36 0.38
CA VAL A 228 -15.09 -2.73 -0.19
C VAL A 228 -14.67 -3.39 -1.51
N ASP A 229 -14.76 -4.73 -1.60
CA ASP A 229 -14.45 -5.46 -2.84
C ASP A 229 -15.47 -5.17 -3.95
N ASP A 230 -16.76 -5.06 -3.62
CA ASP A 230 -17.83 -4.68 -4.55
C ASP A 230 -17.59 -3.26 -5.12
N GLN A 231 -17.06 -2.35 -4.32
CA GLN A 231 -16.79 -0.96 -4.73
C GLN A 231 -15.45 -0.81 -5.46
N TRP A 232 -14.37 -1.39 -4.96
CA TRP A 232 -13.01 -1.16 -5.43
C TRP A 232 -12.37 -2.39 -6.11
N GLY A 233 -13.00 -3.56 -6.01
CA GLY A 233 -12.42 -4.82 -6.47
C GLY A 233 -12.44 -5.04 -7.99
N PRO A 234 -11.85 -6.17 -8.37
CA PRO A 234 -11.45 -7.30 -7.50
C PRO A 234 -10.08 -7.09 -6.80
N LEU A 235 -10.08 -6.98 -5.47
CA LEU A 235 -8.86 -6.80 -4.67
C LEU A 235 -8.24 -8.15 -4.29
N GLU A 236 -6.91 -8.20 -4.17
CA GLU A 236 -6.19 -9.36 -3.66
C GLU A 236 -6.04 -9.26 -2.13
N TRP A 237 -6.98 -9.84 -1.39
CA TRP A 237 -7.07 -9.70 0.07
C TRP A 237 -5.92 -10.34 0.86
N ARG A 238 -5.07 -11.12 0.20
CA ARG A 238 -3.85 -11.68 0.80
C ARG A 238 -2.65 -10.72 0.73
N LEU A 239 -2.80 -9.60 0.01
CA LEU A 239 -1.77 -8.57 -0.16
C LEU A 239 -2.14 -7.25 0.53
N GLN A 240 -1.16 -6.47 0.86
CA GLN A 240 -1.25 -5.25 1.68
C GLN A 240 -2.10 -4.13 1.07
N ASP A 241 -2.16 -4.02 -0.26
CA ASP A 241 -2.85 -2.92 -0.94
C ASP A 241 -4.36 -2.95 -0.68
N ALA A 242 -4.96 -4.16 -0.61
CA ALA A 242 -6.36 -4.34 -0.24
C ALA A 242 -6.66 -3.82 1.18
N HIS A 243 -5.72 -4.03 2.12
CA HIS A 243 -5.86 -3.57 3.51
C HIS A 243 -5.71 -2.05 3.63
N ALA A 244 -4.85 -1.43 2.84
CA ALA A 244 -4.75 0.02 2.79
C ALA A 244 -6.06 0.66 2.32
N ILE A 245 -6.67 0.11 1.26
CA ILE A 245 -7.98 0.56 0.74
C ILE A 245 -9.07 0.31 1.79
N PHE A 246 -9.08 -0.89 2.39
CA PHE A 246 -10.08 -1.27 3.40
C PHE A 246 -10.07 -0.29 4.59
N TRP A 247 -8.92 -0.06 5.21
CA TRP A 247 -8.85 0.80 6.39
C TRP A 247 -9.14 2.27 6.08
N ALA A 248 -8.75 2.75 4.90
CA ALA A 248 -9.10 4.10 4.47
C ALA A 248 -10.62 4.24 4.23
N GLN A 249 -11.28 3.23 3.61
CA GLN A 249 -12.73 3.23 3.41
C GLN A 249 -13.49 3.10 4.74
N GLN A 250 -13.02 2.24 5.66
CA GLN A 250 -13.61 2.15 7.01
C GLN A 250 -13.50 3.48 7.75
N GLY A 251 -12.38 4.19 7.58
CA GLY A 251 -12.22 5.52 8.14
C GLY A 251 -13.26 6.52 7.62
N ILE A 252 -13.54 6.51 6.32
CA ILE A 252 -14.60 7.33 5.73
C ILE A 252 -15.95 6.95 6.34
N ASN A 253 -16.28 5.65 6.36
CA ASN A 253 -17.56 5.15 6.85
C ASN A 253 -17.79 5.47 8.34
N ASP A 254 -16.76 5.34 9.19
CA ASP A 254 -16.90 5.55 10.64
C ASP A 254 -16.86 7.04 11.01
N VAL A 255 -16.14 7.86 10.26
CA VAL A 255 -16.19 9.32 10.44
C VAL A 255 -17.55 9.87 10.02
N ILE A 256 -18.14 9.36 8.93
CA ILE A 256 -19.49 9.73 8.48
C ILE A 256 -20.51 9.52 9.60
N LYS A 257 -20.46 8.41 10.31
CA LYS A 257 -21.36 8.10 11.43
C LYS A 257 -21.35 9.17 12.54
N ARG A 258 -20.25 9.94 12.67
CA ARG A 258 -20.17 11.07 13.61
C ARG A 258 -21.01 12.28 13.17
N PHE A 259 -21.24 12.41 11.88
CA PHE A 259 -22.04 13.50 11.31
C PHE A 259 -23.49 13.06 11.02
N ASP A 260 -23.87 11.84 11.43
CA ASP A 260 -25.22 11.33 11.24
C ASP A 260 -26.22 12.29 11.88
N VAL A 261 -26.84 13.09 11.03
CA VAL A 261 -27.82 14.08 11.45
C VAL A 261 -29.10 13.33 11.75
N THR A 262 -29.60 13.48 12.95
CA THR A 262 -30.91 12.94 13.34
C THR A 262 -31.99 13.54 12.44
N GLY A 263 -32.75 12.70 11.75
CA GLY A 263 -33.94 13.09 11.01
C GLY A 263 -34.97 13.79 11.91
N GLU A 264 -36.08 14.26 11.32
CA GLU A 264 -37.16 14.96 12.07
C GLU A 264 -37.73 14.14 13.23
N ASP A 265 -37.54 12.83 13.26
CA ASP A 265 -37.95 11.91 14.32
C ASP A 265 -36.85 11.70 15.40
N GLY A 266 -35.72 12.38 15.31
CA GLY A 266 -34.61 12.27 16.24
C GLY A 266 -33.78 10.99 16.11
N LYS A 267 -33.99 10.19 15.05
CA LYS A 267 -33.22 9.00 14.75
C LYS A 267 -32.32 9.24 13.53
N PRO A 268 -31.15 8.55 13.47
CA PRO A 268 -30.34 8.57 12.26
C PRO A 268 -31.17 8.07 11.07
N ASP A 269 -31.28 8.88 10.02
CA ASP A 269 -32.03 8.49 8.79
C ASP A 269 -31.26 7.50 7.92
N GLY A 270 -30.00 7.22 8.27
CA GLY A 270 -29.16 6.21 7.62
C GLY A 270 -28.69 6.54 6.21
N VAL A 271 -28.96 7.75 5.71
CA VAL A 271 -28.63 8.18 4.34
C VAL A 271 -27.76 9.43 4.39
N LEU A 272 -26.52 9.29 4.87
CA LEU A 272 -25.54 10.37 4.72
C LEU A 272 -24.85 10.25 3.37
N ASN A 273 -25.06 11.26 2.59
CA ASN A 273 -24.34 11.52 1.37
C ASN A 273 -23.00 12.20 1.72
N LEU A 274 -21.91 11.81 1.05
CA LEU A 274 -20.57 12.39 1.26
C LEU A 274 -20.57 13.92 1.07
N GLU A 275 -21.41 14.47 0.20
CA GLU A 275 -21.55 15.90 -0.06
C GLU A 275 -22.10 16.64 1.17
N GLU A 276 -23.05 16.04 1.91
CA GLU A 276 -23.60 16.61 3.14
C GLU A 276 -22.56 16.66 4.25
N VAL A 277 -21.74 15.61 4.37
CA VAL A 277 -20.66 15.57 5.36
C VAL A 277 -19.54 16.55 5.01
N GLU A 278 -19.22 16.74 3.74
CA GLU A 278 -18.25 17.75 3.29
C GLU A 278 -18.78 19.17 3.51
N ALA A 279 -20.06 19.41 3.22
CA ALA A 279 -20.71 20.68 3.53
C ALA A 279 -20.73 20.99 5.05
N ALA A 280 -20.78 19.95 5.89
CA ALA A 280 -20.67 20.05 7.34
C ALA A 280 -19.20 20.17 7.85
N GLY A 281 -18.21 20.26 6.96
CA GLY A 281 -16.80 20.43 7.29
C GLY A 281 -16.00 19.13 7.49
N GLY A 282 -16.49 17.99 7.00
CA GLY A 282 -15.76 16.72 7.00
C GLY A 282 -14.64 16.73 5.94
N ASP A 283 -13.38 16.59 6.37
CA ASP A 283 -12.24 16.49 5.45
C ASP A 283 -11.79 15.05 5.28
N PHE A 284 -12.14 14.43 4.15
CA PHE A 284 -11.74 13.08 3.76
C PHE A 284 -10.60 13.03 2.73
N THR A 285 -10.07 14.19 2.35
CA THR A 285 -9.07 14.32 1.27
C THR A 285 -7.89 13.35 1.45
N LYS A 286 -7.40 13.19 2.68
CA LYS A 286 -6.27 12.30 2.98
C LYS A 286 -6.65 10.83 2.81
N LEU A 287 -7.82 10.42 3.30
CA LEU A 287 -8.31 9.03 3.18
C LEU A 287 -8.58 8.66 1.73
N ARG A 288 -9.23 9.54 0.97
CA ARG A 288 -9.46 9.36 -0.48
C ARG A 288 -8.14 9.24 -1.24
N ARG A 289 -7.14 10.06 -0.89
CA ARG A 289 -5.81 9.98 -1.50
C ARG A 289 -5.14 8.64 -1.24
N ILE A 290 -5.24 8.09 -0.02
CA ILE A 290 -4.75 6.74 0.28
C ILE A 290 -5.45 5.70 -0.58
N ILE A 291 -6.78 5.72 -0.66
CA ILE A 291 -7.54 4.77 -1.51
C ILE A 291 -7.04 4.83 -2.94
N TYR A 292 -6.99 6.02 -3.52
CA TYR A 292 -6.57 6.21 -4.90
C TYR A 292 -5.14 5.72 -5.17
N GLN A 293 -4.19 6.09 -4.32
CA GLN A 293 -2.79 5.67 -4.47
C GLN A 293 -2.61 4.17 -4.24
N SER A 294 -3.30 3.59 -3.24
CA SER A 294 -3.26 2.15 -2.99
C SER A 294 -3.93 1.36 -4.12
N PHE A 295 -4.93 1.93 -4.76
CA PHE A 295 -5.57 1.34 -5.90
C PHE A 295 -4.64 1.27 -7.12
N GLN A 296 -3.84 2.32 -7.34
CA GLN A 296 -2.79 2.29 -8.35
C GLN A 296 -1.70 1.26 -8.02
N GLN A 297 -1.33 1.13 -6.74
CA GLN A 297 -0.40 0.10 -6.31
C GLN A 297 -0.98 -1.31 -6.51
N ALA A 298 -2.25 -1.52 -6.14
CA ALA A 298 -2.95 -2.78 -6.36
C ALA A 298 -3.02 -3.17 -7.85
N TYR A 299 -3.17 -2.20 -8.74
CA TYR A 299 -3.05 -2.42 -10.17
C TYR A 299 -1.65 -2.91 -10.56
N MET A 300 -0.59 -2.30 -10.02
CA MET A 300 0.80 -2.59 -10.40
C MET A 300 1.36 -3.86 -9.74
N GLN A 301 0.93 -4.20 -8.53
CA GLN A 301 1.49 -5.27 -7.71
C GLN A 301 0.47 -6.11 -6.95
N GLY A 302 -0.82 -5.92 -7.20
CA GLY A 302 -1.91 -6.52 -6.43
C GLY A 302 -2.44 -7.84 -7.00
N ARG A 303 -1.60 -8.65 -7.66
CA ARG A 303 -1.90 -10.04 -8.03
C ARG A 303 -0.91 -10.97 -7.37
N LEU A 304 -1.38 -11.86 -6.51
CA LEU A 304 -0.55 -12.94 -5.98
C LEU A 304 -0.36 -14.01 -7.05
N ILE A 305 0.88 -14.22 -7.47
CA ILE A 305 1.25 -15.19 -8.50
C ILE A 305 1.54 -16.54 -7.87
N SER A 306 2.38 -16.54 -6.84
CA SER A 306 2.69 -17.71 -6.04
C SER A 306 2.72 -17.39 -4.55
N SER A 307 2.17 -18.30 -3.75
CA SER A 307 2.12 -18.18 -2.29
C SER A 307 3.48 -18.54 -1.66
N PRO A 308 3.76 -18.06 -0.43
CA PRO A 308 4.91 -18.53 0.32
C PRO A 308 5.00 -20.07 0.40
N PRO A 309 6.22 -20.68 0.31
CA PRO A 309 7.53 -20.04 0.42
C PRO A 309 8.06 -19.41 -0.87
N ASN A 310 7.46 -19.65 -2.03
CA ASN A 310 7.88 -19.11 -3.32
C ASN A 310 7.17 -17.80 -3.65
N PHE A 311 7.01 -16.94 -2.63
CA PHE A 311 6.21 -15.73 -2.70
C PHE A 311 6.57 -14.83 -3.88
N ASN A 312 5.58 -14.62 -4.76
CA ASN A 312 5.69 -13.69 -5.88
C ASN A 312 4.35 -13.01 -6.16
N TYR A 313 4.42 -11.76 -6.57
CA TYR A 313 3.27 -10.93 -6.87
C TYR A 313 3.57 -10.03 -8.07
N GLY A 314 2.54 -9.48 -8.68
CA GLY A 314 2.71 -8.62 -9.86
C GLY A 314 1.45 -7.91 -10.27
N TYR A 315 1.44 -7.52 -11.53
CA TYR A 315 0.39 -6.75 -12.17
C TYR A 315 -0.99 -7.43 -12.08
N ASN A 316 -2.00 -6.66 -11.66
CA ASN A 316 -3.39 -7.10 -11.61
C ASN A 316 -4.20 -6.47 -12.74
N GLY A 317 -4.29 -7.16 -13.89
CA GLY A 317 -5.01 -6.69 -15.06
C GLY A 317 -6.53 -6.60 -14.87
N ASP A 318 -7.09 -7.26 -13.86
CA ASP A 318 -8.53 -7.23 -13.58
C ASP A 318 -8.99 -5.88 -13.03
N LEU A 319 -8.06 -5.08 -12.51
CA LEU A 319 -8.33 -3.74 -12.00
C LEU A 319 -8.32 -2.64 -13.08
N VAL A 320 -7.88 -2.92 -14.31
CA VAL A 320 -7.74 -1.89 -15.35
C VAL A 320 -9.04 -1.12 -15.59
N GLY A 321 -10.19 -1.82 -15.65
CA GLY A 321 -11.49 -1.19 -15.82
C GLY A 321 -11.83 -0.23 -14.68
N ARG A 322 -11.61 -0.64 -13.45
CA ARG A 322 -11.89 0.17 -12.27
C ARG A 322 -10.96 1.38 -12.14
N VAL A 323 -9.68 1.20 -12.46
CA VAL A 323 -8.71 2.32 -12.46
C VAL A 323 -9.08 3.35 -13.53
N ASN A 324 -9.49 2.89 -14.73
CA ASN A 324 -9.99 3.77 -15.78
C ASN A 324 -11.20 4.59 -15.31
N GLU A 325 -12.20 3.91 -14.73
CA GLU A 325 -13.41 4.55 -14.20
C GLU A 325 -13.07 5.60 -13.10
N ALA A 326 -12.12 5.29 -12.23
CA ALA A 326 -11.66 6.23 -11.21
C ALA A 326 -11.00 7.48 -11.81
N TYR A 327 -10.19 7.35 -12.87
CA TYR A 327 -9.61 8.48 -13.59
C TYR A 327 -10.67 9.33 -14.26
N GLU A 328 -11.63 8.71 -14.97
CA GLU A 328 -12.70 9.41 -15.67
C GLU A 328 -13.59 10.19 -14.69
N THR A 329 -13.99 9.56 -13.58
CA THR A 329 -14.79 10.19 -12.52
C THR A 329 -14.07 11.39 -11.90
N GLN A 330 -12.76 11.26 -11.63
CA GLN A 330 -11.98 12.36 -11.08
C GLN A 330 -11.84 13.52 -12.06
N MET A 331 -11.56 13.23 -13.33
CA MET A 331 -11.45 14.27 -14.35
C MET A 331 -12.75 15.06 -14.50
N GLU A 332 -13.90 14.36 -14.53
CA GLU A 332 -15.20 15.03 -14.65
C GLU A 332 -15.54 15.84 -13.40
N GLY A 333 -15.29 15.30 -12.21
CA GLY A 333 -15.48 16.03 -10.95
C GLY A 333 -14.66 17.33 -10.87
N GLU A 334 -13.42 17.34 -11.33
CA GLU A 334 -12.61 18.58 -11.37
C GLU A 334 -13.11 19.55 -12.44
N ARG A 335 -13.55 19.07 -13.60
CA ARG A 335 -14.18 19.92 -14.63
C ARG A 335 -15.48 20.57 -14.15
N GLU A 336 -16.28 19.82 -13.39
CA GLU A 336 -17.51 20.36 -12.79
C GLU A 336 -17.22 21.43 -11.75
N LYS A 337 -16.20 21.22 -10.88
CA LYS A 337 -15.75 22.23 -9.91
C LYS A 337 -15.27 23.49 -10.61
N ASP A 338 -14.45 23.36 -11.65
CA ASP A 338 -13.96 24.51 -12.42
C ASP A 338 -15.10 25.27 -13.08
N ARG A 339 -16.09 24.56 -13.65
CA ARG A 339 -17.31 25.18 -14.21
C ARG A 339 -18.12 25.91 -13.13
N ALA A 340 -18.32 25.29 -11.95
CA ALA A 340 -19.11 25.85 -10.86
C ALA A 340 -18.44 27.09 -10.23
N SER A 341 -17.12 27.10 -10.12
CA SER A 341 -16.34 28.20 -9.53
C SER A 341 -15.88 29.23 -10.56
N ASN A 342 -16.14 29.00 -11.83
CA ASN A 342 -15.63 29.80 -12.96
C ASN A 342 -14.10 29.97 -12.89
N THR A 343 -13.40 28.93 -12.51
CA THR A 343 -11.95 28.83 -12.42
C THR A 343 -11.41 27.84 -13.45
N ASP A 344 -10.13 27.92 -13.76
CA ASP A 344 -9.39 26.91 -14.52
C ASP A 344 -8.17 26.53 -13.69
N THR A 345 -8.29 25.43 -12.93
CA THR A 345 -7.22 24.95 -12.05
C THR A 345 -6.20 24.11 -12.77
N GLN A 346 -6.43 23.76 -14.05
CA GLN A 346 -5.63 22.80 -14.83
C GLN A 346 -5.51 21.41 -14.18
N MET A 347 -6.25 21.16 -13.10
CA MET A 347 -6.17 19.88 -12.38
C MET A 347 -6.69 18.74 -13.23
N ALA A 348 -7.77 18.95 -13.98
CA ALA A 348 -8.30 17.96 -14.92
C ALA A 348 -7.27 17.57 -16.01
N GLU A 349 -6.44 18.50 -16.48
CA GLU A 349 -5.36 18.24 -17.44
C GLU A 349 -4.21 17.42 -16.82
N HIS A 350 -3.85 17.69 -15.57
CA HIS A 350 -2.88 16.88 -14.85
C HIS A 350 -3.38 15.44 -14.66
N ILE A 351 -4.65 15.27 -14.29
CA ILE A 351 -5.27 13.94 -14.16
C ILE A 351 -5.32 13.24 -15.52
N SER A 352 -5.66 13.97 -16.59
CA SER A 352 -5.67 13.45 -17.98
C SER A 352 -4.29 12.95 -18.41
N THR A 353 -3.23 13.65 -18.02
CA THR A 353 -1.85 13.19 -18.28
C THR A 353 -1.54 11.90 -17.53
N GLY A 354 -1.97 11.78 -16.27
CA GLY A 354 -1.87 10.55 -15.48
C GLY A 354 -2.66 9.40 -16.11
N HIS A 355 -3.89 9.65 -16.56
CA HIS A 355 -4.74 8.68 -17.23
C HIS A 355 -4.14 8.17 -18.54
N LYS A 356 -3.60 9.09 -19.34
CA LYS A 356 -2.85 8.72 -20.56
C LYS A 356 -1.70 7.75 -20.27
N ASN A 357 -0.89 8.06 -19.26
CA ASN A 357 0.24 7.20 -18.88
C ASN A 357 -0.24 5.85 -18.30
N PHE A 358 -1.33 5.86 -17.55
CA PHE A 358 -1.97 4.63 -17.09
C PHE A 358 -2.41 3.75 -18.26
N LEU A 359 -3.15 4.29 -19.26
CA LEU A 359 -3.60 3.52 -20.42
C LEU A 359 -2.42 2.96 -21.23
N ARG A 360 -1.35 3.75 -21.43
CA ARG A 360 -0.12 3.28 -22.08
C ARG A 360 0.46 2.05 -21.38
N ASN A 361 0.54 2.08 -20.07
CA ASN A 361 1.03 0.96 -19.27
C ASN A 361 0.05 -0.22 -19.24
N ALA A 362 -1.25 0.04 -19.13
CA ALA A 362 -2.28 -0.99 -19.11
C ALA A 362 -2.27 -1.82 -20.39
N VAL A 363 -2.23 -1.18 -21.55
CA VAL A 363 -2.15 -1.85 -22.84
C VAL A 363 -0.92 -2.75 -22.90
N TYR A 364 0.24 -2.21 -22.53
CA TYR A 364 1.51 -2.95 -22.58
C TYR A 364 1.52 -4.14 -21.61
N PHE A 365 1.09 -3.95 -20.36
CA PHE A 365 1.05 -5.04 -19.38
C PHE A 365 0.00 -6.11 -19.71
N LEU A 366 -1.19 -5.72 -20.21
CA LEU A 366 -2.18 -6.70 -20.67
C LEU A 366 -1.64 -7.53 -21.84
N TYR A 367 -0.91 -6.90 -22.74
CA TYR A 367 -0.23 -7.58 -23.84
C TYR A 367 0.79 -8.60 -23.31
N LEU A 368 1.67 -8.19 -22.37
CA LEU A 368 2.66 -9.05 -21.73
C LEU A 368 2.04 -10.21 -20.93
N HIS A 369 0.79 -10.07 -20.49
CA HIS A 369 0.03 -11.13 -19.80
C HIS A 369 -0.85 -11.94 -20.75
N ASN A 370 -0.63 -11.85 -22.06
CA ASN A 370 -1.39 -12.56 -23.09
C ASN A 370 -2.92 -12.26 -23.08
N ARG A 371 -3.33 -11.15 -22.50
CA ARG A 371 -4.74 -10.70 -22.44
C ARG A 371 -5.09 -9.86 -23.68
N MET A 372 -4.91 -10.43 -24.87
CA MET A 372 -4.93 -9.72 -26.15
C MET A 372 -6.24 -8.98 -26.44
N LYS A 373 -7.41 -9.59 -26.08
CA LYS A 373 -8.73 -8.95 -26.29
C LYS A 373 -8.86 -7.66 -25.48
N GLU A 374 -8.40 -7.70 -24.24
CA GLU A 374 -8.44 -6.54 -23.35
C GLU A 374 -7.39 -5.51 -23.73
N ALA A 375 -6.19 -5.94 -24.06
CA ALA A 375 -5.15 -5.05 -24.60
C ALA A 375 -5.66 -4.28 -25.81
N SER A 376 -6.34 -4.96 -26.76
CA SER A 376 -6.96 -4.31 -27.94
C SER A 376 -8.05 -3.32 -27.56
N LYS A 377 -8.93 -3.68 -26.59
CA LYS A 377 -9.97 -2.78 -26.09
C LYS A 377 -9.39 -1.48 -25.57
N TRP A 378 -8.42 -1.59 -24.67
CA TRP A 378 -7.80 -0.43 -24.02
C TRP A 378 -6.86 0.35 -24.96
N TYR A 379 -6.27 -0.32 -25.94
CA TYR A 379 -5.52 0.31 -27.02
C TYR A 379 -6.41 1.22 -27.86
N ASN A 380 -7.58 0.71 -28.31
CA ASN A 380 -8.52 1.51 -29.07
C ASN A 380 -9.04 2.72 -28.27
N LEU A 381 -9.37 2.54 -26.99
CA LEU A 381 -9.76 3.65 -26.12
C LEU A 381 -8.65 4.71 -26.01
N MET A 382 -7.40 4.26 -25.86
CA MET A 382 -6.24 5.16 -25.79
C MET A 382 -6.01 5.93 -27.08
N VAL A 383 -6.18 5.27 -28.24
CA VAL A 383 -6.08 5.91 -29.56
C VAL A 383 -7.16 6.97 -29.74
N ASP A 384 -8.38 6.67 -29.33
CA ASP A 384 -9.53 7.58 -29.47
C ASP A 384 -9.42 8.79 -28.54
N GLN A 385 -9.02 8.59 -27.29
CA GLN A 385 -8.92 9.67 -26.30
C GLN A 385 -7.59 10.46 -26.36
N TYR A 386 -6.51 9.78 -26.71
CA TYR A 386 -5.15 10.34 -26.69
C TYR A 386 -4.36 9.96 -27.95
N PRO A 387 -4.78 10.42 -29.16
CA PRO A 387 -4.12 10.03 -30.40
C PRO A 387 -2.62 10.38 -30.44
N GLN A 388 -2.21 11.41 -29.70
CA GLN A 388 -0.80 11.80 -29.54
C GLN A 388 0.03 10.81 -28.68
N SER A 389 -0.60 9.79 -28.07
CA SER A 389 0.12 8.76 -27.30
C SER A 389 0.80 7.73 -28.19
N ILE A 390 0.49 7.74 -29.48
CA ILE A 390 1.00 6.78 -30.45
C ILE A 390 2.09 7.44 -31.27
N PRO A 391 3.31 6.84 -31.33
CA PRO A 391 4.45 7.45 -32.03
C PRO A 391 4.19 7.68 -33.51
N VAL A 392 3.42 6.77 -34.14
CA VAL A 392 3.06 6.84 -35.55
C VAL A 392 1.59 6.49 -35.70
N PRO A 393 0.76 7.36 -36.31
CA PRO A 393 -0.66 7.07 -36.53
C PRO A 393 -0.89 5.76 -37.30
N GLY A 394 -1.86 4.96 -36.85
CA GLY A 394 -2.25 3.71 -37.51
C GLY A 394 -1.38 2.50 -37.17
N LEU A 395 -0.53 2.57 -36.15
CA LEU A 395 0.16 1.38 -35.65
C LEU A 395 -0.85 0.33 -35.16
N SER A 396 -0.57 -0.92 -35.44
CA SER A 396 -1.28 -2.04 -34.81
C SER A 396 -0.89 -2.15 -33.32
N LEU A 397 -1.68 -2.89 -32.52
CA LEU A 397 -1.34 -3.17 -31.11
C LEU A 397 0.06 -3.80 -30.98
N ASP A 398 0.38 -4.76 -31.84
CA ASP A 398 1.68 -5.45 -31.84
C ASP A 398 2.83 -4.48 -32.09
N GLU A 399 2.69 -3.65 -33.14
CA GLU A 399 3.69 -2.63 -33.48
C GLU A 399 3.85 -1.58 -32.37
N TYR A 400 2.76 -1.21 -31.72
CA TYR A 400 2.79 -0.31 -30.57
C TYR A 400 3.55 -0.93 -29.40
N CYS A 401 3.25 -2.17 -29.00
CA CYS A 401 3.95 -2.84 -27.90
C CYS A 401 5.44 -3.01 -28.18
N VAL A 402 5.81 -3.33 -29.43
CA VAL A 402 7.21 -3.38 -29.84
C VAL A 402 7.88 -2.00 -29.80
N SER A 403 7.16 -0.93 -30.21
CA SER A 403 7.71 0.44 -30.13
C SER A 403 7.97 0.87 -28.68
N ARG A 404 7.15 0.44 -27.73
CA ARG A 404 7.37 0.68 -26.30
C ARG A 404 8.68 0.10 -25.80
N VAL A 405 9.00 -1.13 -26.22
CA VAL A 405 10.31 -1.74 -25.89
C VAL A 405 11.46 -0.95 -26.46
N GLN A 406 11.30 -0.41 -27.67
CA GLN A 406 12.34 0.41 -28.30
C GLN A 406 12.52 1.77 -27.60
N GLU A 407 11.42 2.40 -27.15
CA GLU A 407 11.51 3.63 -26.34
C GLU A 407 12.33 3.40 -25.06
N ASP A 408 12.10 2.25 -24.38
CA ASP A 408 12.80 1.92 -23.13
C ASP A 408 14.27 1.50 -23.38
N ALA A 409 14.55 0.83 -24.50
CA ALA A 409 15.88 0.30 -24.84
C ALA A 409 16.78 1.31 -25.58
N GLY A 410 16.23 2.43 -26.08
CA GLY A 410 16.93 3.39 -26.93
C GLY A 410 17.15 2.89 -28.35
N GLU A 411 17.97 3.64 -29.18
CA GLU A 411 18.40 3.19 -30.50
C GLU A 411 19.34 1.98 -30.36
N THR A 412 18.82 0.79 -30.67
CA THR A 412 19.50 -0.49 -30.41
C THR A 412 20.40 -0.90 -31.61
N ASP A 413 21.68 -1.16 -31.33
CA ASP A 413 22.55 -1.92 -32.21
C ASP A 413 22.27 -3.43 -32.14
N HIS A 414 22.99 -4.23 -32.95
CA HIS A 414 22.84 -5.69 -32.99
C HIS A 414 23.02 -6.36 -31.62
N ASN A 415 24.04 -6.00 -30.84
CA ASN A 415 24.37 -6.60 -29.57
C ASN A 415 23.33 -6.22 -28.49
N GLN A 416 22.92 -4.97 -28.52
CA GLN A 416 21.91 -4.44 -27.61
C GLN A 416 20.54 -5.07 -27.89
N THR A 417 20.15 -5.20 -29.17
CA THR A 417 18.92 -5.91 -29.57
C THR A 417 18.93 -7.38 -29.12
N LYS A 418 20.06 -8.08 -29.33
CA LYS A 418 20.25 -9.46 -28.86
C LYS A 418 20.07 -9.55 -27.35
N SER A 419 20.70 -8.64 -26.59
CA SER A 419 20.61 -8.60 -25.12
C SER A 419 19.18 -8.35 -24.63
N VAL A 420 18.42 -7.46 -25.28
CA VAL A 420 17.01 -7.18 -24.98
C VAL A 420 16.15 -8.43 -25.20
N ILE A 421 16.32 -9.12 -26.34
CA ILE A 421 15.59 -10.35 -26.64
C ILE A 421 15.92 -11.46 -25.62
N MET A 422 17.20 -11.63 -25.30
CA MET A 422 17.61 -12.61 -24.28
C MET A 422 17.05 -12.26 -22.89
N GLY A 423 17.01 -10.97 -22.54
CA GLY A 423 16.38 -10.50 -21.30
C GLY A 423 14.87 -10.81 -21.23
N MET A 424 14.14 -10.61 -22.33
CA MET A 424 12.72 -10.98 -22.43
C MET A 424 12.51 -12.47 -22.30
N LEU A 425 13.36 -13.29 -22.94
CA LEU A 425 13.30 -14.75 -22.82
C LEU A 425 13.64 -15.23 -21.40
N THR A 426 14.64 -14.61 -20.77
CA THR A 426 14.97 -14.88 -19.36
C THR A 426 13.76 -14.62 -18.45
N GLN A 427 13.08 -13.50 -18.64
CA GLN A 427 11.85 -13.18 -17.89
C GLN A 427 10.74 -14.18 -18.21
N ALA A 428 10.53 -14.53 -19.48
CA ALA A 428 9.53 -15.52 -19.88
C ALA A 428 9.76 -16.86 -19.16
N PHE A 429 10.96 -17.43 -19.19
CA PHE A 429 11.25 -18.69 -18.51
C PHE A 429 11.18 -18.57 -16.99
N THR A 430 11.53 -17.43 -16.41
CA THR A 430 11.31 -17.18 -14.98
C THR A 430 9.83 -17.25 -14.63
N PHE A 431 8.95 -16.68 -15.47
CA PHE A 431 7.50 -16.77 -15.27
C PHE A 431 6.97 -18.21 -15.42
N ALA A 432 7.47 -18.96 -16.39
CA ALA A 432 7.15 -20.40 -16.50
C ALA A 432 7.58 -21.16 -15.23
N ALA A 433 8.75 -20.86 -14.67
CA ALA A 433 9.24 -21.51 -13.45
C ALA A 433 8.41 -21.20 -12.20
N ILE A 434 7.67 -20.12 -12.17
CA ILE A 434 6.76 -19.78 -11.06
C ILE A 434 5.29 -20.09 -11.35
N GLY A 435 4.99 -20.67 -12.53
CA GLY A 435 3.63 -21.08 -12.92
C GLY A 435 2.76 -19.93 -13.46
N ASP A 436 3.36 -18.83 -13.94
CA ASP A 436 2.64 -17.74 -14.60
C ASP A 436 2.68 -17.91 -16.12
N ASP A 437 1.84 -18.83 -16.64
CA ASP A 437 1.79 -19.18 -18.06
C ASP A 437 1.40 -17.99 -18.95
N ASP A 438 0.55 -17.09 -18.48
CA ASP A 438 0.12 -15.92 -19.24
C ASP A 438 1.29 -14.97 -19.51
N ARG A 439 2.10 -14.67 -18.51
CA ARG A 439 3.30 -13.84 -18.68
C ARG A 439 4.40 -14.56 -19.46
N PHE A 440 4.54 -15.85 -19.28
CA PHE A 440 5.46 -16.65 -20.11
C PHE A 440 5.14 -16.46 -21.59
N VAL A 441 3.88 -16.72 -21.98
CA VAL A 441 3.43 -16.60 -23.38
C VAL A 441 3.56 -15.16 -23.89
N GLY A 442 3.12 -14.17 -23.11
CA GLY A 442 3.18 -12.76 -23.48
C GLY A 442 4.59 -12.25 -23.73
N HIS A 443 5.54 -12.53 -22.83
CA HIS A 443 6.94 -12.11 -22.97
C HIS A 443 7.64 -12.83 -24.13
N LYS A 444 7.38 -14.12 -24.31
CA LYS A 444 7.90 -14.89 -25.45
C LYS A 444 7.37 -14.34 -26.77
N SER A 445 6.07 -14.05 -26.86
CA SER A 445 5.47 -13.47 -28.07
C SER A 445 6.07 -12.11 -28.41
N LEU A 446 6.28 -11.25 -27.41
CA LEU A 446 6.92 -9.96 -27.62
C LEU A 446 8.38 -10.10 -28.09
N ALA A 447 9.13 -11.03 -27.51
CA ALA A 447 10.51 -11.31 -27.94
C ALA A 447 10.57 -11.78 -29.40
N ILE A 448 9.63 -12.66 -29.84
CA ILE A 448 9.51 -13.09 -31.24
C ILE A 448 9.24 -11.91 -32.16
N GLN A 449 8.31 -11.04 -31.80
CA GLN A 449 7.94 -9.90 -32.63
C GLN A 449 9.07 -8.88 -32.73
N PHE A 450 9.77 -8.63 -31.62
CA PHE A 450 10.92 -7.74 -31.58
C PHE A 450 12.07 -8.27 -32.46
N HIS A 451 12.36 -9.58 -32.39
CA HIS A 451 13.31 -10.26 -33.27
C HIS A 451 12.92 -10.12 -34.75
N ASN A 452 11.67 -10.43 -35.10
CA ASN A 452 11.17 -10.37 -36.47
C ASN A 452 11.21 -8.94 -37.04
N ARG A 453 10.88 -7.93 -36.25
CA ARG A 453 10.94 -6.52 -36.67
C ARG A 453 12.37 -6.09 -36.96
N PHE A 454 13.32 -6.47 -36.10
CA PHE A 454 14.72 -6.18 -36.30
C PHE A 454 15.29 -6.87 -37.57
N GLN A 455 14.95 -8.14 -37.78
CA GLN A 455 15.31 -8.88 -38.98
C GLN A 455 14.77 -8.24 -40.28
N LYS A 456 13.52 -7.77 -40.26
CA LYS A 456 12.93 -7.03 -41.39
C LYS A 456 13.66 -5.72 -41.64
N ALA A 457 14.01 -4.97 -40.59
CA ALA A 457 14.74 -3.71 -40.73
C ALA A 457 16.15 -3.90 -41.32
N ILE A 458 16.83 -5.00 -40.96
CA ILE A 458 18.15 -5.34 -41.50
C ILE A 458 18.08 -5.85 -42.95
N GLY A 459 17.06 -6.63 -43.30
CA GLY A 459 16.88 -7.17 -44.64
C GLY A 459 16.76 -6.10 -45.75
N ILE A 460 16.51 -4.85 -45.38
CA ILE A 460 16.51 -3.67 -46.26
C ILE A 460 17.92 -3.08 -46.43
N SER A 461 18.87 -3.43 -45.56
CA SER A 461 20.26 -2.89 -45.55
C SER A 461 21.26 -4.01 -45.89
N THR A 462 21.80 -4.02 -47.09
CA THR A 462 22.59 -5.09 -47.69
C THR A 462 23.95 -5.41 -47.04
N ASN A 463 24.36 -4.75 -45.93
CA ASN A 463 25.68 -4.90 -45.33
C ASN A 463 25.71 -5.17 -43.82
N ARG A 464 24.63 -5.63 -43.19
CA ARG A 464 24.59 -5.89 -41.73
C ARG A 464 24.34 -7.38 -41.42
N VAL A 465 25.09 -7.90 -40.45
CA VAL A 465 24.89 -9.27 -39.93
C VAL A 465 23.56 -9.32 -39.17
N GLY A 466 22.65 -10.22 -39.56
CA GLY A 466 21.37 -10.45 -38.87
C GLY A 466 21.56 -11.07 -37.49
N LEU A 467 20.51 -11.03 -36.67
CA LEU A 467 20.47 -11.77 -35.40
C LEU A 467 20.51 -13.28 -35.65
N PRO A 468 21.03 -14.07 -34.70
CA PRO A 468 20.85 -15.51 -34.72
C PRO A 468 19.38 -15.90 -34.84
N PRO A 469 19.04 -17.06 -35.41
CA PRO A 469 17.68 -17.58 -35.40
C PRO A 469 17.07 -17.55 -34.00
N PHE A 470 15.78 -17.24 -33.90
CA PHE A 470 15.12 -17.06 -32.62
C PHE A 470 15.18 -18.32 -31.73
N ASP A 471 15.01 -19.50 -32.31
CA ASP A 471 15.12 -20.79 -31.64
C ASP A 471 16.49 -21.04 -31.03
N GLN A 472 17.54 -20.51 -31.66
CA GLN A 472 18.89 -20.58 -31.10
C GLN A 472 19.05 -19.67 -29.86
N LEU A 473 18.50 -18.46 -29.90
CA LEU A 473 18.49 -17.55 -28.75
C LEU A 473 17.66 -18.12 -27.60
N GLU A 474 16.49 -18.68 -27.92
CA GLU A 474 15.63 -19.34 -26.96
C GLU A 474 16.35 -20.51 -26.27
N ARG A 475 16.97 -21.38 -27.04
CA ARG A 475 17.74 -22.50 -26.53
C ARG A 475 18.89 -22.04 -25.64
N GLN A 476 19.65 -21.04 -26.07
CA GLN A 476 20.76 -20.49 -25.31
C GLN A 476 20.29 -20.01 -23.92
N VAL A 477 19.21 -19.22 -23.85
CA VAL A 477 18.68 -18.73 -22.57
C VAL A 477 18.17 -19.88 -21.70
N LEU A 478 17.50 -20.86 -22.31
CA LEU A 478 16.98 -22.03 -21.57
C LEU A 478 18.14 -22.87 -20.98
N GLU A 479 19.17 -23.14 -21.77
CA GLU A 479 20.36 -23.86 -21.31
C GLU A 479 21.05 -23.13 -20.16
N ASP A 480 21.15 -21.78 -20.22
CA ASP A 480 21.75 -20.97 -19.15
C ASP A 480 21.05 -21.14 -17.78
N PHE A 481 19.76 -21.42 -17.75
CA PHE A 481 19.04 -21.75 -16.52
C PHE A 481 19.41 -23.13 -15.94
N PHE A 482 19.74 -24.08 -16.78
CA PHE A 482 20.06 -25.48 -16.37
C PHE A 482 21.56 -25.72 -16.20
N ARG A 483 22.42 -24.72 -16.45
CA ARG A 483 23.86 -24.84 -16.19
C ARG A 483 24.12 -24.98 -14.68
N PRO A 484 25.15 -25.73 -14.27
CA PRO A 484 25.62 -25.72 -12.90
C PRO A 484 25.92 -24.28 -12.43
N ASN A 485 25.54 -23.92 -11.20
CA ASN A 485 25.66 -22.59 -10.60
C ASN A 485 24.78 -21.49 -11.25
N ALA A 486 23.73 -21.85 -11.98
CA ALA A 486 22.73 -20.90 -12.45
C ALA A 486 21.99 -20.22 -11.29
N PRO A 487 21.43 -18.99 -11.49
CA PRO A 487 20.82 -18.20 -10.43
C PRO A 487 19.47 -18.73 -9.90
N LEU A 488 18.85 -19.71 -10.58
CA LEU A 488 17.59 -20.30 -10.13
C LEU A 488 17.82 -21.39 -9.07
N ASN A 489 16.94 -21.40 -8.08
CA ASN A 489 16.97 -22.48 -7.08
C ASN A 489 16.47 -23.82 -7.67
N PRO A 490 16.85 -24.98 -7.09
CA PRO A 490 16.49 -26.28 -7.63
C PRO A 490 14.98 -26.53 -7.77
N VAL A 491 14.14 -25.94 -6.90
CA VAL A 491 12.68 -26.07 -6.96
C VAL A 491 12.12 -25.35 -8.20
N MET A 492 12.59 -24.16 -8.48
CA MET A 492 12.18 -23.40 -9.67
C MET A 492 12.67 -24.06 -10.95
N LEU A 493 13.88 -24.65 -10.96
CA LEU A 493 14.38 -25.42 -12.11
C LEU A 493 13.50 -26.63 -12.40
N GLU A 494 13.09 -27.34 -11.37
CA GLU A 494 12.18 -28.51 -11.54
C GLU A 494 10.80 -28.06 -12.04
N GLN A 495 10.26 -26.95 -11.52
CA GLN A 495 9.01 -26.38 -12.02
C GLN A 495 9.13 -25.94 -13.47
N LEU A 496 10.23 -25.29 -13.87
CA LEU A 496 10.51 -24.93 -15.26
C LEU A 496 10.59 -26.17 -16.16
N ARG A 497 11.29 -27.20 -15.72
CA ARG A 497 11.41 -28.48 -16.44
C ARG A 497 10.03 -29.09 -16.71
N LEU A 498 9.17 -29.13 -15.69
CA LEU A 498 7.81 -29.68 -15.79
C LEU A 498 6.92 -28.81 -16.69
N ALA A 499 6.96 -27.49 -16.53
CA ALA A 499 6.18 -26.54 -17.33
C ALA A 499 6.50 -26.67 -18.83
N LEU A 500 7.77 -26.82 -19.17
CA LEU A 500 8.24 -26.96 -20.55
C LEU A 500 8.29 -28.41 -21.05
N LYS A 501 7.91 -29.39 -20.20
CA LYS A 501 7.94 -30.82 -20.51
C LYS A 501 9.32 -31.31 -20.98
N LEU A 502 10.39 -30.81 -20.35
CA LEU A 502 11.76 -31.20 -20.67
C LEU A 502 12.11 -32.54 -20.01
N PRO A 503 13.06 -33.34 -20.60
CA PRO A 503 13.55 -34.57 -20.02
C PRO A 503 14.17 -34.39 -18.63
N GLU A 504 14.19 -35.45 -17.80
CA GLU A 504 14.78 -35.39 -16.46
C GLU A 504 16.31 -35.16 -16.44
N ASP A 505 16.97 -35.48 -17.52
CA ASP A 505 18.40 -35.32 -17.71
C ASP A 505 18.76 -34.01 -18.46
N TYR A 506 17.78 -33.18 -18.77
CA TYR A 506 18.03 -31.91 -19.46
C TYR A 506 19.01 -31.03 -18.68
N GLY A 507 20.08 -30.64 -19.35
CA GLY A 507 21.11 -29.78 -18.80
C GLY A 507 22.24 -30.47 -18.02
N LYS A 508 22.23 -31.82 -17.84
CA LYS A 508 23.28 -32.51 -17.09
C LYS A 508 24.68 -32.41 -17.72
N ASP A 509 24.74 -32.29 -19.03
CA ASP A 509 26.00 -32.19 -19.80
C ASP A 509 26.45 -30.75 -20.08
N LEU A 510 25.76 -29.75 -19.51
CA LEU A 510 26.10 -28.35 -19.71
C LEU A 510 27.28 -27.94 -18.82
N GLU A 511 28.19 -27.12 -19.40
CA GLU A 511 29.27 -26.52 -18.63
C GLU A 511 28.72 -25.54 -17.58
N PRO A 512 29.46 -25.27 -16.47
CA PRO A 512 29.04 -24.34 -15.43
C PRO A 512 28.70 -22.94 -15.98
N PHE A 513 27.69 -22.32 -15.39
CA PHE A 513 27.30 -20.95 -15.74
C PHE A 513 28.45 -19.97 -15.41
N THR A 514 28.89 -19.25 -16.41
CA THR A 514 29.88 -18.18 -16.25
C THR A 514 29.17 -16.86 -16.53
N PRO A 515 28.92 -15.98 -15.52
CA PRO A 515 28.30 -14.68 -15.74
C PRO A 515 29.14 -13.88 -16.75
N GLN A 516 28.54 -13.42 -17.82
CA GLN A 516 29.20 -12.46 -18.69
C GLN A 516 29.43 -11.18 -17.88
N ARG A 517 30.69 -10.77 -17.71
CA ARG A 517 30.98 -9.44 -17.14
C ARG A 517 30.29 -8.40 -18.01
N PRO A 518 29.66 -7.37 -17.42
CA PRO A 518 29.25 -6.22 -18.19
C PRO A 518 30.45 -5.75 -19.00
N VAL A 519 30.27 -5.54 -20.29
CA VAL A 519 31.31 -4.88 -21.12
C VAL A 519 31.50 -3.54 -20.46
N GLU A 520 32.63 -3.34 -19.79
CA GLU A 520 33.05 -2.04 -19.30
C GLU A 520 33.06 -1.10 -20.52
N GLY A 521 32.09 -0.20 -20.56
CA GLY A 521 32.12 0.88 -21.54
C GLY A 521 33.45 1.63 -21.37
N PRO A 522 33.99 2.26 -22.45
CA PRO A 522 35.21 3.03 -22.35
C PRO A 522 35.09 4.00 -21.17
N ALA A 523 36.09 3.99 -20.29
CA ALA A 523 36.14 4.88 -19.13
C ALA A 523 35.82 6.32 -19.62
N PRO A 524 34.98 7.07 -18.92
CA PRO A 524 34.69 8.45 -19.29
C PRO A 524 36.02 9.21 -19.37
N GLU A 525 36.27 9.85 -20.50
CA GLU A 525 37.44 10.73 -20.66
C GLU A 525 37.42 11.78 -19.53
N PRO A 526 38.55 12.03 -18.88
CA PRO A 526 38.63 13.05 -17.85
C PRO A 526 38.24 14.40 -18.47
N LEU A 527 37.28 15.07 -17.84
CA LEU A 527 36.84 16.41 -18.23
C LEU A 527 38.06 17.33 -18.28
N PRO A 528 38.29 18.09 -19.35
CA PRO A 528 39.41 19.02 -19.45
C PRO A 528 39.21 20.16 -18.43
N GLY A 529 40.08 20.23 -17.42
CA GLY A 529 40.23 21.36 -16.50
C GLY A 529 39.56 21.21 -15.13
N GLN A 530 40.18 20.46 -14.27
CA GLN A 530 40.23 20.75 -12.83
C GLN A 530 41.69 20.76 -12.38
#